data_071b8b2997898d9a42f43a75280d90e1
#
_entry.id   071b8b2997898d9a42f43a75280d90e1
#
_cell.length_a   1.000
_cell.length_b   1.000
_cell.length_c   1.000
_cell.angle_alpha   90.00
_cell.angle_beta   90.00
_cell.angle_gamma   90.00
#
_symmetry.space_group_name_H-M   'P 1'
#
loop_
_entity.id
_entity.type
_entity.pdbx_description
1 polymer ?
#
loop_
_entity_poly.entity_id
_entity_poly.type
_entity_poly.pdbx_seq_one_letter_code
_entity_poly.pdbx_strand_id
1 'polypeptide(L)'
;MALLKNTRPLRSIDPNTYDTICLAGGHGAMFDFTHNSELHNLIASTYERGAVVASIGHGYCGLLNVRLSDGSYLVNGKILAGPSWMEEKLSLVSRKVPYNAEELAKERGADYIRWKRPYR
;
A
#
# COMPACT_ATOMS: atom_id res chain seq x y z
N MET A 1 8.05 -15.55 -18.46
CA MET A 1 7.97 -15.19 -17.02
C MET A 1 9.21 -15.60 -16.21
N ALA A 2 10.41 -15.42 -16.76
CA ALA A 2 11.66 -15.78 -16.06
C ALA A 2 11.90 -14.94 -14.78
N LEU A 3 11.46 -13.68 -14.74
CA LEU A 3 11.67 -12.77 -13.61
C LEU A 3 10.98 -13.21 -12.31
N LEU A 4 9.85 -13.91 -12.39
CA LEU A 4 9.13 -14.38 -11.20
C LEU A 4 9.80 -15.61 -10.54
N LYS A 5 10.72 -16.29 -11.24
CA LYS A 5 11.44 -17.42 -10.70
C LYS A 5 12.55 -17.04 -9.71
N ASN A 6 12.99 -15.79 -9.75
CA ASN A 6 14.11 -15.27 -8.96
C ASN A 6 13.67 -14.20 -7.95
N THR A 7 12.46 -14.31 -7.43
CA THR A 7 11.99 -13.43 -6.37
C THR A 7 12.75 -13.67 -5.07
N ARG A 8 12.97 -12.60 -4.31
CA ARG A 8 13.68 -12.65 -3.03
C ARG A 8 12.69 -12.49 -1.86
N PRO A 9 12.87 -13.22 -0.76
CA PRO A 9 12.06 -13.00 0.44
C PRO A 9 12.37 -11.63 1.05
N LEU A 10 11.36 -10.96 1.60
CA LEU A 10 11.50 -9.62 2.18
C LEU A 10 12.59 -9.55 3.24
N ARG A 11 12.70 -10.58 4.10
CA ARG A 11 13.74 -10.64 5.14
C ARG A 11 15.17 -10.62 4.62
N SER A 12 15.38 -10.94 3.33
CA SER A 12 16.71 -10.90 2.70
C SER A 12 17.06 -9.55 2.06
N ILE A 13 16.14 -8.59 2.13
CA ILE A 13 16.31 -7.27 1.53
C ILE A 13 16.93 -6.34 2.57
N ASP A 14 18.09 -5.77 2.23
CA ASP A 14 18.67 -4.66 2.99
C ASP A 14 18.07 -3.35 2.48
N PRO A 15 17.28 -2.63 3.31
CA PRO A 15 16.66 -1.38 2.89
C PRO A 15 17.66 -0.29 2.47
N ASN A 16 18.91 -0.39 2.92
CA ASN A 16 19.95 0.59 2.58
C ASN A 16 20.51 0.42 1.16
N THR A 17 20.20 -0.69 0.50
CA THR A 17 20.69 -1.02 -0.86
C THR A 17 19.88 -0.36 -1.97
N TYR A 18 18.66 0.13 -1.66
CA TYR A 18 17.72 0.64 -2.64
C TYR A 18 17.28 2.07 -2.32
N ASP A 19 17.10 2.88 -3.34
CA ASP A 19 16.62 4.27 -3.22
C ASP A 19 15.09 4.37 -3.35
N THR A 20 14.44 3.29 -3.72
CA THR A 20 12.98 3.26 -3.92
C THR A 20 12.40 1.89 -3.58
N ILE A 21 11.26 1.90 -2.90
CA ILE A 21 10.37 0.75 -2.80
C ILE A 21 9.07 1.08 -3.53
N CYS A 22 8.64 0.18 -4.42
CA CYS A 22 7.39 0.33 -5.16
C CYS A 22 6.47 -0.87 -4.89
N LEU A 23 5.28 -0.59 -4.36
CA LEU A 23 4.26 -1.60 -4.09
C LEU A 23 3.36 -1.76 -5.30
N ALA A 24 3.49 -2.90 -5.98
CA ALA A 24 2.65 -3.21 -7.14
C ALA A 24 1.20 -3.47 -6.71
N GLY A 25 0.27 -3.10 -7.60
CA GLY A 25 -1.16 -3.25 -7.36
C GLY A 25 -1.68 -4.67 -7.59
N GLY A 26 -3.00 -4.75 -7.56
CA GLY A 26 -3.79 -5.98 -7.65
C GLY A 26 -4.50 -6.26 -6.32
N HIS A 27 -5.68 -6.90 -6.38
CA HIS A 27 -6.49 -7.18 -5.19
C HIS A 27 -5.76 -8.08 -4.16
N GLY A 28 -4.79 -8.89 -4.59
CA GLY A 28 -3.94 -9.69 -3.70
C GLY A 28 -3.20 -8.84 -2.67
N ALA A 29 -2.86 -7.59 -2.99
CA ALA A 29 -2.22 -6.67 -2.06
C ALA A 29 -3.05 -6.41 -0.79
N MET A 30 -4.37 -6.46 -0.88
CA MET A 30 -5.27 -6.30 0.27
C MET A 30 -5.15 -7.45 1.27
N PHE A 31 -4.76 -8.64 0.80
CA PHE A 31 -4.54 -9.83 1.63
C PHE A 31 -3.09 -9.92 2.12
N ASP A 32 -2.14 -9.74 1.20
CA ASP A 32 -0.72 -10.03 1.46
C ASP A 32 0.03 -8.88 2.13
N PHE A 33 -0.38 -7.63 1.88
CA PHE A 33 0.37 -6.45 2.35
C PHE A 33 -0.16 -5.84 3.64
N THR A 34 -1.45 -5.95 3.89
CA THR A 34 -2.14 -5.19 4.95
C THR A 34 -1.65 -5.53 6.36
N HIS A 35 -1.29 -6.77 6.60
CA HIS A 35 -0.84 -7.26 7.90
C HIS A 35 0.57 -7.85 7.88
N ASN A 36 1.36 -7.53 6.87
CA ASN A 36 2.72 -8.04 6.72
C ASN A 36 3.72 -7.15 7.46
N SER A 37 4.10 -7.55 8.67
CA SER A 37 5.02 -6.78 9.51
C SER A 37 6.43 -6.65 8.92
N GLU A 38 6.94 -7.64 8.21
CA GLU A 38 8.24 -7.56 7.52
C GLU A 38 8.21 -6.46 6.44
N LEU A 39 7.12 -6.42 5.66
CA LEU A 39 6.91 -5.39 4.66
C LEU A 39 6.78 -4.00 5.30
N HIS A 40 6.00 -3.89 6.37
CA HIS A 40 5.81 -2.61 7.07
C HIS A 40 7.12 -2.05 7.63
N ASN A 41 7.95 -2.90 8.21
CA ASN A 41 9.26 -2.51 8.72
C ASN A 41 10.19 -2.05 7.60
N LEU A 42 10.19 -2.74 6.48
CA LEU A 42 10.97 -2.37 5.30
C LEU A 42 10.52 -1.00 4.75
N ILE A 43 9.20 -0.78 4.65
CA ILE A 43 8.64 0.50 4.18
C ILE A 43 9.01 1.63 5.14
N ALA A 44 8.83 1.43 6.45
CA ALA A 44 9.15 2.45 7.46
C ALA A 44 10.63 2.84 7.40
N SER A 45 11.52 1.86 7.38
CA SER A 45 12.97 2.08 7.28
C SER A 45 13.34 2.84 6.00
N THR A 46 12.74 2.47 4.87
CA THR A 46 12.97 3.14 3.59
C THR A 46 12.51 4.59 3.64
N TYR A 47 11.31 4.83 4.16
CA TYR A 47 10.74 6.17 4.27
C TYR A 47 11.55 7.08 5.20
N GLU A 48 11.88 6.59 6.40
CA GLU A 48 12.59 7.38 7.43
C GLU A 48 14.02 7.70 7.02
N ARG A 49 14.63 6.89 6.18
CA ARG A 49 15.93 7.15 5.57
C ARG A 49 15.88 8.25 4.49
N GLY A 50 14.70 8.72 4.10
CA GLY A 50 14.50 9.70 3.04
C GLY A 50 14.45 9.12 1.62
N ALA A 51 14.39 7.81 1.49
CA ALA A 51 14.20 7.14 0.20
C ALA A 51 12.72 7.19 -0.26
N VAL A 52 12.49 6.86 -1.52
CA VAL A 52 11.16 6.96 -2.13
C VAL A 52 10.31 5.74 -1.82
N VAL A 53 9.08 5.97 -1.37
CA VAL A 53 8.04 4.96 -1.24
C VAL A 53 6.92 5.25 -2.23
N ALA A 54 6.64 4.32 -3.13
CA ALA A 54 5.63 4.44 -4.16
C ALA A 54 4.66 3.27 -4.13
N SER A 55 3.43 3.49 -4.61
CA SER A 55 2.44 2.43 -4.77
C SER A 55 1.57 2.66 -6.00
N ILE A 56 1.08 1.58 -6.58
CA ILE A 56 0.20 1.61 -7.75
C ILE A 56 -1.06 0.80 -7.44
N GLY A 57 -2.23 1.37 -7.76
CA GLY A 57 -3.51 0.70 -7.54
C GLY A 57 -3.67 0.25 -6.08
N HIS A 58 -4.12 -0.98 -5.84
CA HIS A 58 -4.26 -1.54 -4.49
C HIS A 58 -2.94 -1.74 -3.73
N GLY A 59 -1.78 -1.49 -4.35
CA GLY A 59 -0.49 -1.49 -3.65
C GLY A 59 -0.46 -0.55 -2.44
N TYR A 60 -1.25 0.52 -2.44
CA TYR A 60 -1.34 1.43 -1.29
C TYR A 60 -1.83 0.74 0.00
N CYS A 61 -2.49 -0.41 -0.09
CA CYS A 61 -2.91 -1.18 1.08
C CYS A 61 -1.72 -1.59 1.96
N GLY A 62 -0.54 -1.73 1.38
CA GLY A 62 0.70 -1.99 2.13
C GLY A 62 1.19 -0.80 2.96
N LEU A 63 0.67 0.41 2.71
CA LEU A 63 1.05 1.62 3.44
C LEU A 63 0.17 1.89 4.65
N LEU A 64 -1.07 1.38 4.66
CA LEU A 64 -2.13 1.80 5.57
C LEU A 64 -1.83 1.50 7.05
N ASN A 65 -1.16 0.40 7.35
CA ASN A 65 -0.83 -0.01 8.70
C ASN A 65 0.66 0.17 9.06
N VAL A 66 1.43 0.85 8.21
CA VAL A 66 2.83 1.16 8.50
C VAL A 66 2.91 2.19 9.62
N ARG A 67 3.65 1.86 10.68
CA ARG A 67 3.99 2.76 11.78
C ARG A 67 5.41 3.26 11.63
N LEU A 68 5.58 4.56 11.83
CA LEU A 68 6.90 5.19 11.90
C LEU A 68 7.49 5.05 13.31
N SER A 69 8.76 5.40 13.48
CA SER A 69 9.46 5.31 14.76
C SER A 69 8.83 6.14 15.89
N ASP A 70 8.12 7.23 15.56
CA ASP A 70 7.35 8.04 16.51
C ASP A 70 5.98 7.46 16.87
N GLY A 71 5.62 6.30 16.32
CA GLY A 71 4.33 5.63 16.54
C GLY A 71 3.19 6.12 15.65
N SER A 72 3.39 7.16 14.85
CA SER A 72 2.37 7.64 13.90
C SER A 72 2.22 6.71 12.70
N TYR A 73 1.05 6.73 12.07
CA TYR A 73 0.88 6.06 10.79
C TYR A 73 1.58 6.83 9.66
N LEU A 74 2.28 6.12 8.80
CA LEU A 74 2.97 6.70 7.64
C LEU A 74 2.03 7.55 6.79
N VAL A 75 0.80 7.10 6.61
CA VAL A 75 -0.20 7.76 5.76
C VAL A 75 -0.90 8.96 6.43
N ASN A 76 -0.71 9.14 7.72
CA ASN A 76 -1.33 10.26 8.44
C ASN A 76 -0.90 11.61 7.85
N GLY A 77 -1.88 12.43 7.45
CA GLY A 77 -1.65 13.72 6.80
C GLY A 77 -1.14 13.63 5.36
N LYS A 78 -1.09 12.44 4.76
CA LYS A 78 -0.69 12.25 3.37
C LYS A 78 -1.89 12.18 2.44
N ILE A 79 -1.70 12.70 1.24
CA ILE A 79 -2.67 12.54 0.17
C ILE A 79 -2.49 11.16 -0.46
N LEU A 80 -3.55 10.36 -0.46
CA LEU A 80 -3.59 9.05 -1.11
C LEU A 80 -4.66 9.03 -2.21
N ALA A 81 -4.35 8.38 -3.31
CA ALA A 81 -5.29 8.07 -4.37
C ALA A 81 -5.23 6.57 -4.70
N GLY A 82 -6.40 5.98 -4.93
CA GLY A 82 -6.50 4.58 -5.27
C GLY A 82 -7.92 4.22 -5.69
N PRO A 83 -8.21 2.94 -5.95
CA PRO A 83 -9.55 2.48 -6.26
C PRO A 83 -10.52 2.86 -5.16
N SER A 84 -11.60 3.54 -5.53
CA SER A 84 -12.64 3.93 -4.57
C SER A 84 -13.55 2.75 -4.23
N TRP A 85 -14.16 2.80 -3.05
CA TRP A 85 -15.14 1.79 -2.66
C TRP A 85 -16.34 1.71 -3.61
N MET A 86 -16.70 2.86 -4.21
CA MET A 86 -17.76 2.90 -5.23
C MET A 86 -17.37 2.12 -6.49
N GLU A 87 -16.13 2.26 -6.96
CA GLU A 87 -15.63 1.49 -8.10
C GLU A 87 -15.61 0.00 -7.81
N GLU A 88 -15.21 -0.41 -6.62
CA GLU A 88 -15.24 -1.82 -6.21
C GLU A 88 -16.66 -2.38 -6.12
N LYS A 89 -17.62 -1.57 -5.67
CA LYS A 89 -19.04 -1.96 -5.70
C LYS A 89 -19.58 -2.11 -7.13
N LEU A 90 -19.26 -1.16 -8.01
CA LEU A 90 -19.69 -1.19 -9.41
C LEU A 90 -19.10 -2.37 -10.17
N SER A 91 -17.88 -2.75 -9.88
CA SER A 91 -17.20 -3.93 -10.46
C SER A 91 -17.59 -5.25 -9.81
N LEU A 92 -18.51 -5.26 -8.84
CA LEU A 92 -18.93 -6.41 -8.04
C LEU A 92 -17.80 -7.08 -7.24
N VAL A 93 -16.66 -6.43 -7.11
CA VAL A 93 -15.47 -6.95 -6.39
C VAL A 93 -15.59 -6.71 -4.89
N SER A 94 -16.40 -5.75 -4.44
CA SER A 94 -16.57 -5.40 -3.02
C SER A 94 -16.95 -6.58 -2.12
N ARG A 95 -17.59 -7.62 -2.67
CA ARG A 95 -17.94 -8.85 -1.94
C ARG A 95 -16.77 -9.84 -1.79
N LYS A 96 -15.69 -9.64 -2.54
CA LYS A 96 -14.53 -10.56 -2.60
C LYS A 96 -13.31 -10.00 -1.88
N VAL A 97 -13.32 -8.71 -1.53
CA VAL A 97 -12.21 -8.05 -0.83
C VAL A 97 -12.42 -8.10 0.68
N PRO A 98 -11.35 -8.17 1.48
CA PRO A 98 -11.43 -8.42 2.92
C PRO A 98 -11.94 -7.21 3.72
N TYR A 99 -11.83 -6.00 3.19
CA TYR A 99 -12.21 -4.75 3.87
C TYR A 99 -12.38 -3.59 2.88
N ASN A 100 -12.93 -2.48 3.37
CA ASN A 100 -12.99 -1.22 2.65
C ASN A 100 -11.68 -0.44 2.82
N ALA A 101 -10.80 -0.50 1.84
CA ALA A 101 -9.48 0.11 1.92
C ALA A 101 -9.52 1.64 1.94
N GLU A 102 -10.48 2.26 1.27
CA GLU A 102 -10.70 3.71 1.32
C GLU A 102 -11.06 4.19 2.73
N GLU A 103 -11.95 3.46 3.41
CA GLU A 103 -12.35 3.75 4.79
C GLU A 103 -11.17 3.60 5.75
N LEU A 104 -10.43 2.50 5.62
CA LEU A 104 -9.24 2.27 6.43
C LEU A 104 -8.18 3.36 6.23
N ALA A 105 -7.97 3.83 5.00
CA ALA A 105 -7.05 4.93 4.71
C ALA A 105 -7.44 6.20 5.47
N LYS A 106 -8.74 6.54 5.46
CA LYS A 106 -9.26 7.70 6.20
C LYS A 106 -9.13 7.53 7.72
N GLU A 107 -9.41 6.34 8.24
CA GLU A 107 -9.21 6.03 9.67
C GLU A 107 -7.75 6.20 10.11
N ARG A 108 -6.81 5.91 9.22
CA ARG A 108 -5.36 6.10 9.46
C ARG A 108 -4.90 7.55 9.27
N GLY A 109 -5.82 8.47 8.97
CA GLY A 109 -5.54 9.91 8.86
C GLY A 109 -5.09 10.37 7.48
N ALA A 110 -5.24 9.53 6.45
CA ALA A 110 -4.95 9.93 5.08
C ALA A 110 -6.02 10.84 4.50
N ASP A 111 -5.62 11.81 3.70
CA ASP A 111 -6.51 12.59 2.84
C ASP A 111 -6.71 11.81 1.53
N TYR A 112 -7.84 11.09 1.46
CA TYR A 112 -8.11 10.19 0.35
C TYR A 112 -8.83 10.90 -0.79
N ILE A 113 -8.16 10.98 -1.94
CA ILE A 113 -8.70 11.60 -3.15
C ILE A 113 -9.33 10.55 -4.04
N ARG A 114 -10.58 10.78 -4.38
CA ARG A 114 -11.30 10.00 -5.40
C ARG A 114 -11.14 10.64 -6.77
N TRP A 115 -10.98 9.82 -7.81
CA TRP A 115 -11.16 10.29 -9.16
C TRP A 115 -12.66 10.61 -9.40
N LYS A 116 -12.96 11.79 -9.92
CA LYS A 116 -14.36 12.26 -10.09
C LYS A 116 -15.14 11.52 -11.18
N ARG A 117 -14.48 10.70 -11.99
CA ARG A 117 -15.11 9.89 -13.04
C ARG A 117 -14.60 8.45 -12.95
N PRO A 118 -15.49 7.43 -12.80
CA PRO A 118 -15.07 6.05 -12.90
C PRO A 118 -14.58 5.78 -14.31
N TYR A 119 -13.46 5.14 -14.44
CA TYR A 119 -12.76 4.68 -15.65
C TYR A 119 -13.19 5.34 -16.98
N ARG A 120 -12.24 5.98 -17.60
CA ARG A 120 -12.34 6.18 -19.05
C ARG A 120 -11.79 4.96 -19.78
#